data_9a6a2ae52fab489428bb8ada4bad2063
#
_entry.id   9a6a2ae52fab489428bb8ada4bad2063
#
_cell.length_a   1.000
_cell.length_b   1.000
_cell.length_c   1.000
_cell.angle_alpha   90.00
_cell.angle_beta   90.00
_cell.angle_gamma   90.00
#
_symmetry.space_group_name_H-M   'P 1'
#
loop_
_entity.id
_entity.type
_entity.pdbx_description
1 polymer ?
#
loop_
_entity_poly.entity_id
_entity_poly.type
_entity_poly.pdbx_seq_one_letter_code
_entity_poly.pdbx_strand_id
1 'polypeptide(L)'
;MTHHSLPRLLSAVALAVAALGGCAHVQPPAQPVAVNIVAINDLHGYLQANPYSVRDSAAADGVRMLKAGGIATLGGMLTQLRKDDPQLLFIGAGDLVGGSPPLSAMWADEPTLEALRYMDMKLSAIGNHELDNGKAEFLRQLNGGCESNRPTKACQFRARYPGSGFPYLAANLIDTDTGKTLLPPYRIEEVKGQKIAFVGAVLRDVASVVSAKGMQGLRTEDEAESINRLIPELNRQGVNAIVAVVHQGGSTPEPYDKQDCSQLSGDIVDVAKRLDPAVDVLISGHSHKGYLCKVGPLLVTQGSSYGHLMTRLTLDVTPGQHRVTGIHATNLLADPAQYPADPQMLALQREVEARSNNVLLKPVGAIAASPITRRANAAGETPLGDLIADAQLAAGAAHGAQIAFMNRGGIRGDLALEPGLKRLNYGQVATVQPFNNTLIAFDLKGRQLEQLLNQQWKAEGNFDALQVSRGFSYRWDSTRPLGSRVIPGSVRLNGKPVQPERNYRLVVNGFLADGGDRFSLFKQGINRSDLEVTDLDSLIDYLHRMDQQGKPVGSAKSAGRIVKVK
;
A
#
# COMPACT_ATOMS: atom_id res chain seq x y z
N MET A 1 72.30 4.73 -96.84
CA MET A 1 71.39 3.94 -97.68
C MET A 1 70.70 2.99 -96.76
N THR A 2 69.46 2.78 -96.89
CA THR A 2 68.53 1.90 -96.18
C THR A 2 67.95 2.46 -94.90
N HIS A 3 66.69 2.93 -95.06
CA HIS A 3 65.74 3.29 -94.05
C HIS A 3 65.20 2.06 -93.32
N HIS A 4 65.14 2.12 -92.02
CA HIS A 4 64.24 1.23 -91.26
C HIS A 4 63.31 2.05 -90.40
N SER A 5 62.06 1.96 -90.75
CA SER A 5 60.93 2.51 -90.06
C SER A 5 60.54 1.65 -88.85
N LEU A 6 60.43 2.22 -87.70
CA LEU A 6 59.81 1.59 -86.49
C LEU A 6 58.29 1.85 -86.48
N PRO A 7 57.47 0.87 -86.10
CA PRO A 7 56.06 1.09 -85.87
C PRO A 7 55.79 1.50 -84.40
N ARG A 8 54.94 2.50 -84.25
CA ARG A 8 54.44 2.98 -82.97
C ARG A 8 53.47 1.96 -82.39
N LEU A 9 53.77 1.38 -81.23
CA LEU A 9 52.84 0.66 -80.40
C LEU A 9 52.05 1.67 -79.58
N LEU A 10 50.75 1.75 -79.79
CA LEU A 10 49.76 2.43 -78.92
C LEU A 10 49.41 1.49 -77.79
N SER A 11 49.89 1.79 -76.58
CA SER A 11 49.45 1.10 -75.36
C SER A 11 48.14 1.73 -74.88
N ALA A 12 47.05 1.02 -75.05
CA ALA A 12 45.76 1.37 -74.44
C ALA A 12 45.77 0.95 -72.94
N VAL A 13 45.90 1.93 -72.08
CA VAL A 13 45.70 1.73 -70.63
C VAL A 13 44.22 1.69 -70.38
N ALA A 14 43.68 0.49 -70.18
CA ALA A 14 42.30 0.30 -69.71
C ALA A 14 42.24 0.58 -68.19
N LEU A 15 41.67 1.74 -67.78
CA LEU A 15 41.33 2.02 -66.40
C LEU A 15 40.14 1.15 -66.01
N ALA A 16 40.34 0.05 -65.26
CA ALA A 16 39.29 -0.71 -64.58
C ALA A 16 38.94 0.04 -63.32
N VAL A 17 37.87 0.85 -63.34
CA VAL A 17 37.22 1.40 -62.16
C VAL A 17 36.47 0.24 -61.51
N ALA A 18 37.06 -0.39 -60.49
CA ALA A 18 36.35 -1.31 -59.60
C ALA A 18 35.39 -0.49 -58.77
N ALA A 19 34.13 -0.46 -59.15
CA ALA A 19 33.03 -0.01 -58.31
C ALA A 19 32.88 -0.99 -57.11
N LEU A 20 33.54 -0.65 -56.00
CA LEU A 20 33.25 -1.25 -54.69
C LEU A 20 31.85 -0.77 -54.26
N GLY A 21 30.82 -1.42 -54.80
CA GLY A 21 29.49 -1.37 -54.27
C GLY A 21 29.51 -2.00 -52.89
N GLY A 22 29.82 -1.20 -51.86
CA GLY A 22 29.58 -1.59 -50.48
C GLY A 22 28.07 -1.82 -50.30
N CYS A 23 27.65 -3.08 -50.39
CA CYS A 23 26.35 -3.46 -49.83
C CYS A 23 26.40 -3.11 -48.36
N ALA A 24 25.89 -1.92 -47.99
CA ALA A 24 25.50 -1.65 -46.62
C ALA A 24 24.50 -2.76 -46.29
N HIS A 25 24.94 -3.78 -45.57
CA HIS A 25 24.02 -4.71 -44.92
C HIS A 25 23.17 -3.86 -43.97
N VAL A 26 21.99 -3.46 -44.44
CA VAL A 26 20.94 -2.97 -43.54
C VAL A 26 20.61 -4.17 -42.67
N GLN A 27 21.22 -4.21 -41.48
CA GLN A 27 20.80 -5.18 -40.47
C GLN A 27 19.30 -5.06 -40.33
N PRO A 28 18.55 -6.17 -40.43
CA PRO A 28 17.13 -6.12 -40.14
C PRO A 28 16.92 -5.50 -38.75
N PRO A 29 15.87 -4.69 -38.55
CA PRO A 29 15.61 -4.08 -37.27
C PRO A 29 15.61 -5.16 -36.19
N ALA A 30 16.34 -4.92 -35.10
CA ALA A 30 16.43 -5.88 -34.00
C ALA A 30 15.02 -6.22 -33.51
N GLN A 31 14.74 -7.51 -33.43
CA GLN A 31 13.44 -7.96 -32.92
C GLN A 31 13.31 -7.56 -31.45
N PRO A 32 12.14 -7.04 -31.02
CA PRO A 32 11.91 -6.74 -29.62
C PRO A 32 12.08 -7.97 -28.72
N VAL A 33 12.67 -7.75 -27.55
CA VAL A 33 12.85 -8.76 -26.52
C VAL A 33 11.78 -8.58 -25.46
N ALA A 34 10.99 -9.63 -25.21
CA ALA A 34 9.98 -9.61 -24.18
C ALA A 34 10.61 -9.73 -22.77
N VAL A 35 10.53 -8.67 -22.00
CA VAL A 35 10.95 -8.62 -20.59
C VAL A 35 9.71 -8.74 -19.71
N ASN A 36 9.66 -9.80 -18.89
CA ASN A 36 8.54 -10.07 -17.99
C ASN A 36 8.83 -9.59 -16.57
N ILE A 37 7.90 -8.83 -16.01
CA ILE A 37 7.92 -8.31 -14.65
C ILE A 37 6.64 -8.77 -13.95
N VAL A 38 6.75 -9.18 -12.70
CA VAL A 38 5.61 -9.41 -11.81
C VAL A 38 5.74 -8.48 -10.62
N ALA A 39 4.70 -7.75 -10.33
CA ALA A 39 4.65 -6.81 -9.21
C ALA A 39 3.57 -7.17 -8.21
N ILE A 40 3.87 -6.96 -6.92
CA ILE A 40 2.89 -6.89 -5.83
C ILE A 40 3.03 -5.55 -5.12
N ASN A 41 1.98 -5.15 -4.44
CA ASN A 41 1.93 -3.96 -3.59
C ASN A 41 1.07 -4.25 -2.37
N ASP A 42 1.27 -3.45 -1.31
CA ASP A 42 0.39 -3.47 -0.13
C ASP A 42 0.15 -4.90 0.42
N LEU A 43 1.23 -5.69 0.54
CA LEU A 43 1.15 -7.06 1.08
C LEU A 43 0.81 -7.03 2.58
N HIS A 44 1.32 -6.02 3.31
CA HIS A 44 1.04 -5.82 4.73
C HIS A 44 1.18 -7.09 5.58
N GLY A 45 2.25 -7.86 5.35
CA GLY A 45 2.51 -9.03 6.19
C GLY A 45 1.47 -10.15 6.13
N TYR A 46 0.59 -10.17 5.14
CA TYR A 46 -0.42 -11.22 4.97
C TYR A 46 0.22 -12.52 4.50
N LEU A 47 0.55 -13.39 5.46
CA LEU A 47 1.13 -14.71 5.20
C LEU A 47 0.10 -15.73 4.73
N GLN A 48 -1.16 -15.58 5.13
CA GLN A 48 -2.27 -16.48 4.80
C GLN A 48 -3.17 -15.89 3.72
N ALA A 49 -3.82 -16.77 2.95
CA ALA A 49 -4.92 -16.38 2.08
C ALA A 49 -6.09 -15.82 2.92
N ASN A 50 -6.67 -14.72 2.48
CA ASN A 50 -7.69 -13.99 3.21
C ASN A 50 -8.88 -13.63 2.32
N PRO A 51 -10.04 -13.24 2.89
CA PRO A 51 -11.24 -12.98 2.11
C PRO A 51 -11.05 -11.88 1.07
N TYR A 52 -11.41 -12.18 -0.16
CA TYR A 52 -11.42 -11.24 -1.28
C TYR A 52 -12.72 -11.35 -2.07
N SER A 53 -13.22 -10.20 -2.51
CA SER A 53 -14.45 -10.07 -3.27
C SER A 53 -14.16 -9.91 -4.76
N VAL A 54 -14.64 -10.83 -5.57
CA VAL A 54 -14.53 -10.76 -7.04
C VAL A 54 -15.91 -10.61 -7.66
N ARG A 55 -15.97 -9.97 -8.83
CA ARG A 55 -17.22 -9.92 -9.61
C ARG A 55 -17.56 -11.34 -10.10
N ASP A 56 -18.84 -11.67 -10.01
CA ASP A 56 -19.37 -12.94 -10.48
C ASP A 56 -20.80 -12.72 -11.01
N SER A 57 -20.95 -12.78 -12.33
CA SER A 57 -22.25 -12.56 -12.97
C SER A 57 -23.27 -13.66 -12.67
N ALA A 58 -22.84 -14.80 -12.14
CA ALA A 58 -23.72 -15.90 -11.74
C ALA A 58 -24.22 -15.74 -10.28
N ALA A 59 -23.57 -14.86 -9.48
CA ALA A 59 -24.02 -14.59 -8.13
C ALA A 59 -25.19 -13.60 -8.11
N ALA A 60 -26.15 -13.81 -7.18
CA ALA A 60 -27.37 -12.98 -7.09
C ALA A 60 -27.08 -11.50 -6.81
N ASP A 61 -26.00 -11.20 -6.09
CA ASP A 61 -25.52 -9.84 -5.78
C ASP A 61 -24.38 -9.39 -6.71
N GLY A 62 -24.07 -10.17 -7.76
CA GLY A 62 -22.99 -9.88 -8.71
C GLY A 62 -21.57 -10.04 -8.14
N VAL A 63 -21.42 -10.64 -6.94
CA VAL A 63 -20.16 -10.76 -6.23
C VAL A 63 -19.99 -12.15 -5.62
N ARG A 64 -18.79 -12.71 -5.73
CA ARG A 64 -18.38 -13.94 -5.05
C ARG A 64 -17.23 -13.65 -4.09
N MET A 65 -17.39 -14.12 -2.85
CA MET A 65 -16.31 -14.12 -1.86
C MET A 65 -15.47 -15.39 -1.99
N LEU A 66 -14.16 -15.23 -2.00
CA LEU A 66 -13.20 -16.34 -1.95
C LEU A 66 -12.03 -15.98 -1.06
N LYS A 67 -11.20 -16.94 -0.71
CA LYS A 67 -9.89 -16.67 -0.10
C LYS A 67 -8.87 -16.52 -1.22
N ALA A 68 -8.11 -15.43 -1.21
CA ALA A 68 -7.04 -15.17 -2.18
C ALA A 68 -5.76 -14.72 -1.47
N GLY A 69 -4.62 -14.79 -2.16
CA GLY A 69 -3.32 -14.40 -1.62
C GLY A 69 -2.68 -15.49 -0.76
N GLY A 70 -1.86 -15.04 0.19
CA GLY A 70 -1.03 -15.89 1.03
C GLY A 70 0.28 -16.30 0.35
N ILE A 71 1.38 -16.37 1.15
CA ILE A 71 2.72 -16.61 0.59
C ILE A 71 2.85 -17.94 -0.16
N ALA A 72 2.12 -18.97 0.30
CA ALA A 72 2.13 -20.28 -0.37
C ALA A 72 1.56 -20.20 -1.80
N THR A 73 0.48 -19.48 -1.99
CA THR A 73 -0.13 -19.26 -3.32
C THR A 73 0.75 -18.37 -4.19
N LEU A 74 1.26 -17.26 -3.63
CA LEU A 74 2.15 -16.33 -4.35
C LEU A 74 3.42 -17.03 -4.84
N GLY A 75 4.04 -17.87 -3.99
CA GLY A 75 5.18 -18.70 -4.37
C GLY A 75 4.85 -19.68 -5.49
N GLY A 76 3.68 -20.32 -5.43
CA GLY A 76 3.20 -21.23 -6.46
C GLY A 76 2.96 -20.54 -7.81
N MET A 77 2.37 -19.34 -7.79
CA MET A 77 2.21 -18.51 -8.99
C MET A 77 3.55 -18.16 -9.62
N LEU A 78 4.51 -17.68 -8.82
CA LEU A 78 5.86 -17.35 -9.31
C LEU A 78 6.57 -18.57 -9.88
N THR A 79 6.47 -19.72 -9.20
CA THR A 79 7.04 -20.98 -9.70
C THR A 79 6.46 -21.35 -11.06
N GLN A 80 5.16 -21.18 -11.28
CA GLN A 80 4.53 -21.45 -12.57
C GLN A 80 4.98 -20.43 -13.63
N LEU A 81 4.97 -19.13 -13.32
CA LEU A 81 5.37 -18.08 -14.27
C LEU A 81 6.84 -18.20 -14.68
N ARG A 82 7.72 -18.63 -13.75
CA ARG A 82 9.14 -18.87 -14.03
C ARG A 82 9.43 -20.10 -14.87
N LYS A 83 8.48 -21.04 -15.02
CA LYS A 83 8.59 -22.12 -16.02
C LYS A 83 8.54 -21.56 -17.44
N ASP A 84 7.71 -20.55 -17.66
CA ASP A 84 7.58 -19.88 -18.96
C ASP A 84 8.72 -18.91 -19.22
N ASP A 85 9.19 -18.21 -18.18
CA ASP A 85 10.32 -17.25 -18.23
C ASP A 85 11.17 -17.30 -16.95
N PRO A 86 12.27 -18.07 -16.94
CA PRO A 86 13.18 -18.16 -15.78
C PRO A 86 13.84 -16.83 -15.38
N GLN A 87 13.88 -15.83 -16.29
CA GLN A 87 14.45 -14.52 -16.05
C GLN A 87 13.40 -13.47 -15.65
N LEU A 88 12.17 -13.89 -15.35
CA LEU A 88 11.10 -13.04 -14.84
C LEU A 88 11.56 -12.29 -13.58
N LEU A 89 11.35 -10.97 -13.57
CA LEU A 89 11.63 -10.12 -12.41
C LEU A 89 10.43 -10.05 -11.48
N PHE A 90 10.64 -10.31 -10.19
CA PHE A 90 9.62 -10.15 -9.15
C PHE A 90 9.96 -8.92 -8.30
N ILE A 91 9.04 -7.94 -8.20
CA ILE A 91 9.25 -6.66 -7.53
C ILE A 91 8.09 -6.28 -6.62
N GLY A 92 8.34 -5.32 -5.71
CA GLY A 92 7.34 -4.73 -4.82
C GLY A 92 7.12 -3.24 -5.10
N ALA A 93 5.91 -2.75 -4.83
CA ALA A 93 5.57 -1.33 -4.90
C ALA A 93 5.18 -0.75 -3.52
N GLY A 94 5.89 -1.15 -2.47
CA GLY A 94 5.75 -0.64 -1.11
C GLY A 94 4.65 -1.31 -0.28
N ASP A 95 4.63 -0.97 1.01
CA ASP A 95 3.73 -1.54 2.03
C ASP A 95 3.75 -3.08 2.04
N LEU A 96 4.95 -3.64 1.91
CA LEU A 96 5.12 -5.09 2.02
C LEU A 96 4.92 -5.56 3.47
N VAL A 97 5.27 -4.71 4.42
CA VAL A 97 5.13 -4.89 5.87
C VAL A 97 4.54 -3.64 6.52
N GLY A 98 4.22 -3.74 7.82
CA GLY A 98 3.55 -2.67 8.57
C GLY A 98 2.02 -2.69 8.41
N GLY A 99 1.29 -2.24 9.44
CA GLY A 99 -0.15 -2.47 9.51
C GLY A 99 -0.53 -3.95 9.40
N SER A 100 0.39 -4.84 9.73
CA SER A 100 0.35 -6.28 9.47
C SER A 100 -0.55 -7.02 10.45
N PRO A 101 -1.21 -8.12 10.01
CA PRO A 101 -1.85 -9.05 10.91
C PRO A 101 -0.91 -9.57 11.99
N PRO A 102 -1.45 -9.97 13.17
CA PRO A 102 -0.62 -10.43 14.29
C PRO A 102 0.32 -11.57 13.93
N LEU A 103 -0.07 -12.44 13.01
CA LEU A 103 0.76 -13.57 12.54
C LEU A 103 2.13 -13.13 11.99
N SER A 104 2.24 -11.93 11.43
CA SER A 104 3.50 -11.32 10.99
C SER A 104 4.03 -10.29 12.01
N ALA A 105 3.15 -9.40 12.49
CA ALA A 105 3.52 -8.27 13.34
C ALA A 105 4.16 -8.67 14.68
N MET A 106 3.77 -9.81 15.25
CA MET A 106 4.34 -10.31 16.51
C MET A 106 5.81 -10.78 16.38
N TRP A 107 6.28 -10.98 15.17
CA TRP A 107 7.65 -11.35 14.81
C TRP A 107 8.40 -10.20 14.12
N ALA A 108 8.00 -8.95 14.35
CA ALA A 108 8.56 -7.77 13.70
C ALA A 108 8.55 -7.83 12.15
N ASP A 109 7.59 -8.56 11.57
CA ASP A 109 7.41 -8.82 10.13
C ASP A 109 8.55 -9.60 9.45
N GLU A 110 9.48 -10.15 10.24
CA GLU A 110 10.62 -10.91 9.73
C GLU A 110 10.22 -12.13 8.88
N PRO A 111 9.17 -12.92 9.23
CA PRO A 111 8.73 -14.04 8.39
C PRO A 111 8.23 -13.60 7.01
N THR A 112 7.59 -12.44 6.91
CA THR A 112 7.13 -11.90 5.63
C THR A 112 8.31 -11.53 4.74
N LEU A 113 9.29 -10.82 5.30
CA LEU A 113 10.51 -10.45 4.57
C LEU A 113 11.35 -11.70 4.20
N GLU A 114 11.38 -12.72 5.07
CA GLU A 114 11.98 -14.03 4.78
C GLU A 114 11.29 -14.70 3.58
N ALA A 115 9.95 -14.70 3.52
CA ALA A 115 9.19 -15.25 2.40
C ALA A 115 9.50 -14.51 1.09
N LEU A 116 9.50 -13.19 1.10
CA LEU A 116 9.79 -12.38 -0.09
C LEU A 116 11.22 -12.60 -0.61
N ARG A 117 12.19 -12.75 0.28
CA ARG A 117 13.56 -13.12 -0.05
C ARG A 117 13.64 -14.51 -0.68
N TYR A 118 12.93 -15.51 -0.15
CA TYR A 118 12.88 -16.86 -0.74
C TYR A 118 12.20 -16.87 -2.11
N MET A 119 11.21 -16.02 -2.31
CA MET A 119 10.56 -15.83 -3.60
C MET A 119 11.43 -15.04 -4.60
N ASP A 120 12.67 -14.66 -4.21
CA ASP A 120 13.64 -13.93 -5.03
C ASP A 120 13.10 -12.57 -5.51
N MET A 121 12.53 -11.79 -4.58
CA MET A 121 12.18 -10.39 -4.85
C MET A 121 13.44 -9.59 -5.18
N LYS A 122 13.44 -8.87 -6.30
CA LYS A 122 14.62 -8.14 -6.78
C LYS A 122 14.76 -6.76 -6.14
N LEU A 123 13.64 -6.09 -5.92
CA LEU A 123 13.58 -4.75 -5.32
C LEU A 123 12.13 -4.43 -4.91
N SER A 124 11.97 -3.36 -4.12
CA SER A 124 10.66 -2.73 -3.88
C SER A 124 10.82 -1.22 -3.81
N ALA A 125 9.81 -0.44 -4.23
CA ALA A 125 9.67 0.90 -3.68
C ALA A 125 9.37 0.81 -2.18
N ILE A 126 9.73 1.83 -1.41
CA ILE A 126 9.27 1.93 -0.02
C ILE A 126 7.83 2.43 0.00
N GLY A 127 6.99 1.90 0.90
CA GLY A 127 5.69 2.46 1.23
C GLY A 127 5.72 3.25 2.55
N ASN A 128 4.58 3.75 2.96
CA ASN A 128 4.47 4.49 4.22
C ASN A 128 4.54 3.56 5.44
N HIS A 129 4.01 2.36 5.34
CA HIS A 129 3.96 1.42 6.47
C HIS A 129 5.30 0.76 6.80
N GLU A 130 6.27 0.75 5.90
CA GLU A 130 7.65 0.43 6.27
C GLU A 130 8.21 1.37 7.35
N LEU A 131 7.66 2.58 7.48
CA LEU A 131 8.07 3.60 8.45
C LEU A 131 7.24 3.61 9.74
N ASP A 132 6.26 2.73 9.94
CA ASP A 132 5.40 2.68 11.12
C ASP A 132 6.18 2.66 12.44
N ASN A 133 7.34 1.98 12.45
CA ASN A 133 8.19 1.82 13.63
C ASN A 133 9.45 2.70 13.59
N GLY A 134 9.51 3.65 12.65
CA GLY A 134 10.58 4.63 12.49
C GLY A 134 11.76 4.17 11.64
N LYS A 135 12.56 5.16 11.22
CA LYS A 135 13.74 5.01 10.36
C LYS A 135 14.69 3.89 10.82
N ALA A 136 15.01 3.83 12.12
CA ALA A 136 15.98 2.86 12.65
C ALA A 136 15.47 1.40 12.49
N GLU A 137 14.19 1.15 12.79
CA GLU A 137 13.62 -0.19 12.65
C GLU A 137 13.47 -0.60 11.18
N PHE A 138 13.08 0.32 10.31
CA PHE A 138 13.07 0.07 8.86
C PHE A 138 14.48 -0.31 8.35
N LEU A 139 15.51 0.46 8.73
CA LEU A 139 16.89 0.14 8.33
C LEU A 139 17.37 -1.20 8.91
N ARG A 140 16.92 -1.60 10.11
CA ARG A 140 17.16 -2.94 10.65
C ARG A 140 16.47 -4.01 9.80
N GLN A 141 15.21 -3.81 9.44
CA GLN A 141 14.49 -4.75 8.56
C GLN A 141 15.16 -4.89 7.20
N LEU A 142 15.71 -3.81 6.67
CA LEU A 142 16.45 -3.82 5.39
C LEU A 142 17.81 -4.53 5.51
N ASN A 143 18.62 -4.16 6.52
CA ASN A 143 20.04 -4.54 6.61
C ASN A 143 20.30 -5.76 7.51
N GLY A 144 19.31 -6.17 8.30
CA GLY A 144 19.46 -7.24 9.28
C GLY A 144 19.88 -6.74 10.68
N GLY A 145 19.97 -7.70 11.60
CA GLY A 145 20.32 -7.45 12.98
C GLY A 145 19.14 -7.59 13.94
N CYS A 146 19.47 -7.62 15.25
CA CYS A 146 18.49 -7.84 16.33
C CYS A 146 18.32 -6.61 17.24
N GLU A 147 19.12 -5.57 17.06
CA GLU A 147 18.95 -4.31 17.79
C GLU A 147 17.72 -3.58 17.25
N SER A 148 16.70 -3.45 18.09
CA SER A 148 15.37 -2.98 17.68
C SER A 148 14.70 -2.20 18.79
N ASN A 149 13.86 -1.24 18.42
CA ASN A 149 12.92 -0.61 19.35
C ASN A 149 11.70 -1.52 19.68
N ARG A 150 11.68 -2.75 19.11
CA ARG A 150 10.70 -3.81 19.40
C ARG A 150 11.40 -5.09 19.88
N PRO A 151 12.17 -5.06 21.00
CA PRO A 151 13.05 -6.17 21.41
C PRO A 151 12.28 -7.46 21.72
N THR A 152 11.01 -7.38 22.10
CA THR A 152 10.15 -8.55 22.35
C THR A 152 9.62 -9.21 21.08
N LYS A 153 9.87 -8.63 19.89
CA LYS A 153 9.40 -9.11 18.59
C LYS A 153 10.57 -9.42 17.63
N ALA A 154 11.57 -8.54 17.58
CA ALA A 154 12.73 -8.67 16.71
C ALA A 154 13.59 -9.87 17.10
N CYS A 155 14.02 -10.64 16.10
CA CYS A 155 14.80 -11.89 16.26
C CYS A 155 14.13 -12.93 17.19
N GLN A 156 12.82 -12.86 17.38
CA GLN A 156 12.10 -13.89 18.13
C GLN A 156 11.65 -15.05 17.23
N PHE A 157 11.49 -14.81 15.92
CA PHE A 157 11.19 -15.87 14.97
C PHE A 157 12.45 -16.65 14.56
N ARG A 158 13.54 -15.97 14.24
CA ARG A 158 14.87 -16.56 14.01
C ARG A 158 15.86 -15.94 14.99
N ALA A 159 16.82 -16.71 15.50
CA ALA A 159 17.87 -16.21 16.39
C ALA A 159 18.77 -15.15 15.74
N ARG A 160 18.78 -15.09 14.42
CA ARG A 160 19.47 -14.10 13.58
C ARG A 160 18.57 -13.68 12.46
N TYR A 161 18.50 -12.38 12.20
CA TYR A 161 17.77 -11.82 11.07
C TYR A 161 18.75 -11.21 10.06
N PRO A 162 18.83 -11.74 8.82
CA PRO A 162 19.83 -11.32 7.84
C PRO A 162 19.43 -10.08 7.03
N GLY A 163 18.25 -9.50 7.26
CA GLY A 163 17.67 -8.43 6.46
C GLY A 163 16.71 -8.93 5.37
N SER A 164 16.13 -7.98 4.64
CA SER A 164 15.17 -8.25 3.56
C SER A 164 15.78 -9.09 2.43
N GLY A 165 17.06 -8.91 2.13
CA GLY A 165 17.76 -9.56 1.01
C GLY A 165 17.51 -8.92 -0.35
N PHE A 166 16.71 -7.87 -0.41
CA PHE A 166 16.47 -7.02 -1.57
C PHE A 166 16.48 -5.54 -1.16
N PRO A 167 16.89 -4.61 -2.04
CA PRO A 167 16.85 -3.18 -1.76
C PRO A 167 15.44 -2.61 -1.81
N TYR A 168 15.20 -1.62 -0.97
CA TYR A 168 14.11 -0.66 -1.15
C TYR A 168 14.62 0.57 -1.90
N LEU A 169 13.76 1.20 -2.70
CA LEU A 169 14.07 2.36 -3.53
C LEU A 169 13.20 3.55 -3.14
N ALA A 170 13.80 4.76 -3.12
CA ALA A 170 13.07 6.01 -2.99
C ALA A 170 13.89 7.20 -3.50
N ALA A 171 13.48 7.80 -4.59
CA ALA A 171 14.11 8.99 -5.16
C ALA A 171 13.76 10.28 -4.39
N ASN A 172 12.67 10.25 -3.60
CA ASN A 172 12.09 11.43 -2.96
C ASN A 172 12.06 11.37 -1.42
N LEU A 173 12.54 10.29 -0.79
CA LEU A 173 12.63 10.19 0.68
C LEU A 173 14.01 10.66 1.15
N ILE A 174 14.05 11.79 1.82
CA ILE A 174 15.27 12.49 2.22
C ILE A 174 15.53 12.28 3.71
N ASP A 175 16.74 11.87 4.02
CA ASP A 175 17.29 11.90 5.37
C ASP A 175 17.66 13.34 5.73
N THR A 176 17.04 13.92 6.76
CA THR A 176 17.24 15.32 7.13
C THR A 176 18.61 15.59 7.73
N ASP A 177 19.28 14.56 8.30
CA ASP A 177 20.59 14.69 8.90
C ASP A 177 21.70 14.81 7.84
N THR A 178 21.51 14.13 6.70
CA THR A 178 22.50 14.11 5.62
C THR A 178 22.12 14.98 4.42
N GLY A 179 20.84 15.35 4.29
CA GLY A 179 20.28 16.04 3.14
C GLY A 179 20.24 15.19 1.85
N LYS A 180 20.55 13.89 1.93
CA LYS A 180 20.55 12.96 0.81
C LYS A 180 19.34 12.03 0.86
N THR A 181 19.07 11.32 -0.24
CA THR A 181 18.06 10.24 -0.23
C THR A 181 18.45 9.18 0.79
N LEU A 182 17.49 8.72 1.60
CA LEU A 182 17.68 7.65 2.57
C LEU A 182 18.03 6.33 1.89
N LEU A 183 17.48 6.09 0.71
CA LEU A 183 17.59 4.87 -0.06
C LEU A 183 18.15 5.15 -1.45
N PRO A 184 18.66 4.13 -2.18
CA PRO A 184 18.97 4.25 -3.60
C PRO A 184 17.73 4.77 -4.35
N PRO A 185 17.88 5.78 -5.22
CA PRO A 185 16.74 6.33 -5.95
C PRO A 185 16.24 5.40 -7.05
N TYR A 186 17.11 4.56 -7.59
CA TYR A 186 16.79 3.59 -8.65
C TYR A 186 17.70 2.37 -8.59
N ARG A 187 17.32 1.33 -9.31
CA ARG A 187 18.15 0.15 -9.61
C ARG A 187 17.98 -0.23 -11.07
N ILE A 188 19.08 -0.63 -11.71
CA ILE A 188 19.08 -1.18 -13.06
C ILE A 188 19.25 -2.70 -12.94
N GLU A 189 18.29 -3.43 -13.50
CA GLU A 189 18.37 -4.88 -13.69
C GLU A 189 18.67 -5.19 -15.15
N GLU A 190 19.59 -6.11 -15.38
CA GLU A 190 19.89 -6.61 -16.73
C GLU A 190 19.24 -7.97 -16.93
N VAL A 191 18.31 -8.03 -17.87
CA VAL A 191 17.58 -9.25 -18.20
C VAL A 191 17.52 -9.45 -19.71
N LYS A 192 17.87 -10.65 -20.17
CA LYS A 192 17.94 -10.96 -21.62
C LYS A 192 18.76 -9.94 -22.42
N GLY A 193 19.85 -9.39 -21.80
CA GLY A 193 20.70 -8.37 -22.40
C GLY A 193 20.07 -6.98 -22.51
N GLN A 194 18.94 -6.74 -21.84
CA GLN A 194 18.28 -5.43 -21.77
C GLN A 194 18.44 -4.83 -20.37
N LYS A 195 18.77 -3.54 -20.29
CA LYS A 195 18.88 -2.77 -19.07
C LYS A 195 17.54 -2.12 -18.74
N ILE A 196 16.89 -2.55 -17.66
CA ILE A 196 15.62 -2.01 -17.19
C ILE A 196 15.88 -1.21 -15.92
N ALA A 197 15.61 0.09 -15.94
CA ALA A 197 15.72 0.94 -14.76
C ALA A 197 14.40 0.95 -13.98
N PHE A 198 14.46 0.63 -12.70
CA PHE A 198 13.36 0.78 -11.76
C PHE A 198 13.64 1.99 -10.88
N VAL A 199 12.78 3.01 -10.92
CA VAL A 199 12.90 4.23 -10.11
C VAL A 199 11.82 4.22 -9.06
N GLY A 200 12.21 4.21 -7.77
CA GLY A 200 11.27 4.15 -6.64
C GLY A 200 10.87 5.54 -6.15
N ALA A 201 9.64 5.70 -5.68
CA ALA A 201 9.20 6.86 -4.90
C ALA A 201 8.07 6.49 -3.93
N VAL A 202 7.92 7.29 -2.87
CA VAL A 202 6.81 7.22 -1.91
C VAL A 202 6.00 8.51 -1.97
N LEU A 203 4.74 8.43 -1.57
CA LEU A 203 3.85 9.61 -1.57
C LEU A 203 4.49 10.82 -0.88
N ARG A 204 4.38 12.01 -1.49
CA ARG A 204 4.95 13.26 -0.94
C ARG A 204 4.39 13.63 0.43
N ASP A 205 3.12 13.27 0.68
CA ASP A 205 2.41 13.56 1.91
C ASP A 205 2.54 12.45 2.97
N VAL A 206 3.59 11.61 2.90
CA VAL A 206 3.80 10.47 3.81
C VAL A 206 3.68 10.86 5.28
N ALA A 207 4.09 12.06 5.67
CA ALA A 207 3.95 12.58 7.03
C ALA A 207 2.49 12.79 7.48
N SER A 208 1.52 12.70 6.59
CA SER A 208 0.10 12.74 6.94
C SER A 208 -0.48 11.37 7.28
N VAL A 209 0.21 10.29 6.88
CA VAL A 209 -0.25 8.90 7.02
C VAL A 209 0.71 8.01 7.84
N VAL A 210 1.81 8.57 8.32
CA VAL A 210 2.76 7.95 9.24
C VAL A 210 2.81 8.76 10.53
N SER A 211 3.03 8.11 11.67
CA SER A 211 3.16 8.80 12.95
C SER A 211 4.34 9.78 12.95
N ALA A 212 4.27 10.84 13.77
CA ALA A 212 5.36 11.79 13.88
C ALA A 212 6.71 11.12 14.26
N LYS A 213 6.65 10.07 15.10
CA LYS A 213 7.81 9.23 15.44
C LYS A 213 8.35 8.48 14.24
N GLY A 214 7.47 7.97 13.38
CA GLY A 214 7.83 7.25 12.16
C GLY A 214 8.59 8.13 11.16
N MET A 215 8.23 9.41 11.10
CA MET A 215 8.85 10.41 10.21
C MET A 215 10.04 11.17 10.81
N GLN A 216 10.43 10.86 12.05
CA GLN A 216 11.54 11.55 12.69
C GLN A 216 12.85 11.42 11.89
N GLY A 217 13.47 12.55 11.53
CA GLY A 217 14.68 12.60 10.71
C GLY A 217 14.45 12.35 9.22
N LEU A 218 13.19 12.38 8.75
CA LEU A 218 12.82 12.17 7.37
C LEU A 218 11.93 13.29 6.84
N ARG A 219 12.04 13.57 5.55
CA ARG A 219 11.11 14.39 4.77
C ARG A 219 10.95 13.82 3.36
N THR A 220 9.86 14.13 2.72
CA THR A 220 9.60 13.76 1.32
C THR A 220 9.62 14.96 0.40
N GLU A 221 9.98 14.72 -0.85
CA GLU A 221 9.86 15.65 -1.97
C GLU A 221 8.76 15.18 -2.92
N ASP A 222 8.51 15.93 -3.98
CA ASP A 222 7.53 15.55 -5.01
C ASP A 222 8.01 14.31 -5.80
N GLU A 223 7.11 13.36 -6.03
CA GLU A 223 7.40 12.07 -6.67
C GLU A 223 7.87 12.26 -8.12
N ALA A 224 7.06 12.97 -8.92
CA ALA A 224 7.32 13.15 -10.36
C ALA A 224 8.60 13.96 -10.60
N GLU A 225 8.81 15.05 -9.86
CA GLU A 225 10.02 15.86 -9.96
C GLU A 225 11.27 15.05 -9.60
N SER A 226 11.19 14.22 -8.56
CA SER A 226 12.32 13.41 -8.11
C SER A 226 12.68 12.31 -9.11
N ILE A 227 11.68 11.69 -9.75
CA ILE A 227 11.88 10.71 -10.82
C ILE A 227 12.47 11.39 -12.07
N ASN A 228 11.87 12.50 -12.52
CA ASN A 228 12.28 13.19 -13.74
C ASN A 228 13.73 13.68 -13.69
N ARG A 229 14.22 14.10 -12.50
CA ARG A 229 15.64 14.48 -12.31
C ARG A 229 16.63 13.38 -12.66
N LEU A 230 16.23 12.11 -12.61
CA LEU A 230 17.08 10.94 -12.88
C LEU A 230 17.13 10.54 -14.36
N ILE A 231 16.15 10.95 -15.17
CA ILE A 231 16.02 10.53 -16.58
C ILE A 231 17.28 10.82 -17.40
N PRO A 232 17.92 12.03 -17.32
CA PRO A 232 19.14 12.29 -18.09
C PRO A 232 20.32 11.37 -17.72
N GLU A 233 20.42 10.97 -16.46
CA GLU A 233 21.45 10.03 -16.00
C GLU A 233 21.16 8.62 -16.51
N LEU A 234 19.92 8.13 -16.38
CA LEU A 234 19.52 6.81 -16.85
C LEU A 234 19.74 6.66 -18.37
N ASN A 235 19.40 7.70 -19.14
CA ASN A 235 19.68 7.73 -20.59
C ASN A 235 21.19 7.63 -20.89
N ARG A 236 22.03 8.33 -20.12
CA ARG A 236 23.51 8.21 -20.29
C ARG A 236 24.04 6.81 -19.94
N GLN A 237 23.39 6.08 -19.04
CA GLN A 237 23.73 4.70 -18.69
C GLN A 237 23.23 3.68 -19.73
N GLY A 238 22.50 4.15 -20.75
CA GLY A 238 22.03 3.31 -21.85
C GLY A 238 20.94 2.32 -21.41
N VAL A 239 20.00 2.76 -20.54
CA VAL A 239 18.85 1.93 -20.20
C VAL A 239 17.91 1.78 -21.40
N ASN A 240 17.27 0.63 -21.50
CA ASN A 240 16.36 0.30 -22.60
C ASN A 240 14.89 0.56 -22.24
N ALA A 241 14.55 0.52 -20.95
CA ALA A 241 13.23 0.88 -20.44
C ALA A 241 13.32 1.48 -19.04
N ILE A 242 12.38 2.36 -18.69
CA ILE A 242 12.26 2.99 -17.37
C ILE A 242 10.89 2.66 -16.78
N VAL A 243 10.91 1.98 -15.65
CA VAL A 243 9.73 1.60 -14.86
C VAL A 243 9.70 2.47 -13.60
N ALA A 244 8.73 3.36 -13.49
CA ALA A 244 8.47 4.06 -12.24
C ALA A 244 7.69 3.13 -11.29
N VAL A 245 8.14 3.01 -10.05
CA VAL A 245 7.50 2.23 -8.99
C VAL A 245 7.19 3.17 -7.84
N VAL A 246 5.95 3.61 -7.76
CA VAL A 246 5.57 4.72 -6.87
C VAL A 246 4.52 4.25 -5.86
N HIS A 247 4.87 4.29 -4.57
CA HIS A 247 3.90 4.02 -3.54
C HIS A 247 3.00 5.25 -3.33
N GLN A 248 2.06 5.42 -4.24
CA GLN A 248 0.96 6.39 -4.28
C GLN A 248 -0.16 5.76 -5.09
N GLY A 249 -1.42 6.11 -4.83
CA GLY A 249 -2.54 5.39 -5.42
C GLY A 249 -3.66 6.24 -5.99
N GLY A 250 -4.59 5.51 -6.59
CA GLY A 250 -5.83 6.04 -7.13
C GLY A 250 -6.98 5.06 -6.95
N SER A 251 -8.11 5.40 -7.52
CA SER A 251 -9.33 4.58 -7.50
C SER A 251 -10.07 4.69 -8.83
N THR A 252 -10.69 3.59 -9.24
CA THR A 252 -11.59 3.55 -10.40
C THR A 252 -12.81 2.69 -10.08
N PRO A 253 -14.00 2.97 -10.62
CA PRO A 253 -15.18 2.09 -10.55
C PRO A 253 -15.05 0.89 -11.50
N GLU A 254 -14.07 0.90 -12.42
CA GLU A 254 -13.86 -0.16 -13.39
C GLU A 254 -13.24 -1.41 -12.73
N PRO A 255 -13.45 -2.62 -13.29
CA PRO A 255 -12.88 -3.87 -12.75
C PRO A 255 -11.36 -3.84 -12.73
N TYR A 256 -10.75 -4.58 -11.78
CA TYR A 256 -9.30 -4.69 -11.62
C TYR A 256 -8.58 -5.27 -12.85
N ASP A 257 -9.27 -6.04 -13.67
CA ASP A 257 -8.78 -6.69 -14.88
C ASP A 257 -9.17 -5.96 -16.18
N LYS A 258 -9.90 -4.84 -16.07
CA LYS A 258 -10.26 -3.99 -17.20
C LYS A 258 -9.03 -3.38 -17.84
N GLN A 259 -8.75 -3.81 -19.08
CA GLN A 259 -7.66 -3.26 -19.88
C GLN A 259 -7.92 -1.79 -20.23
N ASP A 260 -6.85 -0.98 -20.18
CA ASP A 260 -6.88 0.43 -20.54
C ASP A 260 -8.04 1.21 -19.88
N CYS A 261 -8.29 0.94 -18.59
CA CYS A 261 -9.35 1.66 -17.89
C CYS A 261 -9.09 3.16 -17.90
N SER A 262 -10.17 3.96 -17.97
CA SER A 262 -10.09 5.41 -18.26
C SER A 262 -10.60 6.30 -17.13
N GLN A 263 -11.20 5.71 -16.09
CA GLN A 263 -11.85 6.47 -15.00
C GLN A 263 -10.99 6.48 -13.73
N LEU A 264 -9.65 6.39 -13.86
CA LEU A 264 -8.74 6.50 -12.74
C LEU A 264 -8.77 7.93 -12.17
N SER A 265 -8.90 8.03 -10.86
CA SER A 265 -8.85 9.27 -10.08
C SER A 265 -7.91 9.10 -8.87
N GLY A 266 -7.50 10.21 -8.27
CA GLY A 266 -6.59 10.23 -7.10
C GLY A 266 -5.21 10.77 -7.45
N ASP A 267 -4.35 10.88 -6.44
CA ASP A 267 -3.06 11.58 -6.54
C ASP A 267 -2.10 10.95 -7.55
N ILE A 268 -2.19 9.64 -7.78
CA ILE A 268 -1.37 8.96 -8.79
C ILE A 268 -1.59 9.51 -10.21
N VAL A 269 -2.78 10.06 -10.50
CA VAL A 269 -3.09 10.65 -11.81
C VAL A 269 -2.30 11.95 -12.02
N ASP A 270 -2.12 12.75 -10.96
CA ASP A 270 -1.29 13.95 -10.99
C ASP A 270 0.19 13.57 -11.21
N VAL A 271 0.67 12.59 -10.46
CA VAL A 271 2.03 12.05 -10.67
C VAL A 271 2.22 11.60 -12.11
N ALA A 272 1.34 10.74 -12.62
CA ALA A 272 1.41 10.20 -13.97
C ALA A 272 1.43 11.27 -15.08
N LYS A 273 0.65 12.34 -14.91
CA LYS A 273 0.60 13.47 -15.88
C LYS A 273 1.88 14.29 -15.92
N ARG A 274 2.66 14.30 -14.84
CA ARG A 274 3.88 15.10 -14.69
C ARG A 274 5.17 14.31 -14.93
N LEU A 275 5.09 12.96 -15.05
CA LEU A 275 6.24 12.14 -15.40
C LEU A 275 6.76 12.47 -16.79
N ASP A 276 8.10 12.40 -16.95
CA ASP A 276 8.77 12.53 -18.23
C ASP A 276 8.28 11.43 -19.18
N PRO A 277 8.04 11.73 -20.48
CA PRO A 277 7.63 10.75 -21.49
C PRO A 277 8.60 9.57 -21.70
N ALA A 278 9.82 9.64 -21.18
CA ALA A 278 10.77 8.53 -21.17
C ALA A 278 10.41 7.44 -20.17
N VAL A 279 9.45 7.67 -19.27
CA VAL A 279 8.92 6.64 -18.37
C VAL A 279 7.91 5.79 -19.13
N ASP A 280 8.18 4.48 -19.25
CA ASP A 280 7.39 3.57 -20.07
C ASP A 280 6.14 3.05 -19.33
N VAL A 281 6.24 2.79 -18.02
CA VAL A 281 5.14 2.28 -17.19
C VAL A 281 5.25 2.77 -15.76
N LEU A 282 4.10 2.96 -15.09
CA LEU A 282 4.00 3.33 -13.70
C LEU A 282 3.29 2.22 -12.91
N ILE A 283 4.02 1.58 -12.00
CA ILE A 283 3.50 0.62 -11.04
C ILE A 283 3.22 1.36 -9.74
N SER A 284 2.01 1.22 -9.20
CA SER A 284 1.51 2.00 -8.06
C SER A 284 1.08 1.13 -6.88
N GLY A 285 0.74 1.76 -5.74
CA GLY A 285 0.33 1.11 -4.50
C GLY A 285 -0.60 1.97 -3.66
N HIS A 286 -0.57 1.80 -2.33
CA HIS A 286 -1.17 2.66 -1.30
C HIS A 286 -2.71 2.62 -1.19
N SER A 287 -3.44 2.70 -2.29
CA SER A 287 -4.91 2.81 -2.27
C SER A 287 -5.64 1.47 -2.14
N HIS A 288 -4.94 0.33 -2.16
CA HIS A 288 -5.49 -1.03 -2.08
C HIS A 288 -6.52 -1.32 -3.19
N LYS A 289 -6.37 -0.72 -4.36
CA LYS A 289 -7.25 -0.93 -5.52
C LYS A 289 -6.54 -1.77 -6.58
N GLY A 290 -7.32 -2.52 -7.35
CA GLY A 290 -6.80 -3.20 -8.54
C GLY A 290 -7.18 -2.42 -9.79
N TYR A 291 -6.21 -2.12 -10.66
CA TYR A 291 -6.49 -1.47 -11.94
C TYR A 291 -5.33 -1.60 -12.94
N LEU A 292 -5.69 -1.45 -14.22
CA LEU A 292 -4.80 -1.38 -15.38
C LEU A 292 -5.29 -0.22 -16.26
N CYS A 293 -4.94 1.02 -15.87
CA CYS A 293 -5.50 2.23 -16.47
C CYS A 293 -4.49 2.97 -17.33
N LYS A 294 -4.98 3.78 -18.25
CA LYS A 294 -4.17 4.75 -19.00
C LYS A 294 -4.39 6.17 -18.52
N VAL A 295 -3.29 6.89 -18.31
CA VAL A 295 -3.25 8.33 -18.09
C VAL A 295 -2.45 8.95 -19.24
N GLY A 296 -3.14 9.49 -20.24
CA GLY A 296 -2.52 9.78 -21.52
C GLY A 296 -1.98 8.50 -22.18
N PRO A 297 -0.71 8.47 -22.63
CA PRO A 297 -0.08 7.26 -23.17
C PRO A 297 0.41 6.29 -22.09
N LEU A 298 0.62 6.75 -20.86
CA LEU A 298 1.26 5.99 -19.78
C LEU A 298 0.30 4.96 -19.19
N LEU A 299 0.73 3.69 -19.13
CA LEU A 299 0.04 2.65 -18.40
C LEU A 299 0.34 2.78 -16.89
N VAL A 300 -0.71 2.83 -16.08
CA VAL A 300 -0.66 2.88 -14.62
C VAL A 300 -1.32 1.64 -14.04
N THR A 301 -0.59 0.87 -13.23
CA THR A 301 -1.09 -0.42 -12.71
C THR A 301 -1.06 -0.46 -11.19
N GLN A 302 -2.00 -1.23 -10.61
CA GLN A 302 -1.98 -1.59 -9.18
C GLN A 302 -2.61 -2.98 -8.98
N GLY A 303 -2.02 -3.78 -8.11
CA GLY A 303 -2.38 -5.17 -7.83
C GLY A 303 -3.23 -5.36 -6.57
N SER A 304 -4.20 -4.45 -6.27
CA SER A 304 -5.01 -4.52 -5.05
C SER A 304 -4.15 -4.46 -3.76
N SER A 305 -4.33 -5.40 -2.82
CA SER A 305 -3.57 -5.48 -1.57
C SER A 305 -3.55 -6.91 -1.03
N TYR A 306 -2.80 -7.14 0.05
CA TYR A 306 -2.77 -8.39 0.83
C TYR A 306 -2.39 -9.63 0.01
N GLY A 307 -1.72 -9.40 -1.14
CA GLY A 307 -1.36 -10.47 -2.06
C GLY A 307 -2.52 -11.04 -2.87
N HIS A 308 -3.69 -10.38 -2.88
CA HIS A 308 -4.86 -10.88 -3.64
C HIS A 308 -4.62 -10.94 -5.14
N LEU A 309 -3.86 -9.98 -5.68
CA LEU A 309 -3.51 -9.90 -7.09
C LEU A 309 -1.98 -9.81 -7.26
N MET A 310 -1.49 -10.39 -8.35
CA MET A 310 -0.17 -10.11 -8.92
C MET A 310 -0.35 -9.39 -10.26
N THR A 311 0.28 -8.26 -10.44
CA THR A 311 0.33 -7.58 -11.74
C THR A 311 1.46 -8.17 -12.58
N ARG A 312 1.12 -8.87 -13.67
CA ARG A 312 2.08 -9.33 -14.67
C ARG A 312 2.19 -8.29 -15.77
N LEU A 313 3.42 -7.88 -16.08
CA LEU A 313 3.77 -6.94 -17.14
C LEU A 313 4.72 -7.62 -18.12
N THR A 314 4.52 -7.39 -19.41
CA THR A 314 5.47 -7.74 -20.48
C THR A 314 5.83 -6.47 -21.23
N LEU A 315 7.12 -6.14 -21.28
CA LEU A 315 7.67 -5.02 -22.04
C LEU A 315 8.37 -5.57 -23.27
N ASP A 316 7.95 -5.17 -24.46
CA ASP A 316 8.63 -5.48 -25.71
C ASP A 316 9.72 -4.43 -25.96
N VAL A 317 10.95 -4.76 -25.58
CA VAL A 317 12.10 -3.84 -25.56
C VAL A 317 12.95 -4.02 -26.80
N THR A 318 13.21 -2.94 -27.53
CA THR A 318 14.11 -2.97 -28.71
C THR A 318 15.57 -2.90 -28.27
N PRO A 319 16.41 -3.94 -28.58
CA PRO A 319 17.81 -3.95 -28.21
C PRO A 319 18.59 -2.75 -28.71
N GLY A 320 19.48 -2.19 -27.86
CA GLY A 320 20.35 -1.08 -28.22
C GLY A 320 19.66 0.29 -28.35
N GLN A 321 18.39 0.38 -28.01
CA GLN A 321 17.61 1.62 -28.03
C GLN A 321 16.85 1.78 -26.72
N HIS A 322 16.64 3.03 -26.27
CA HIS A 322 15.65 3.33 -25.24
C HIS A 322 14.27 3.35 -25.93
N ARG A 323 13.69 2.17 -26.11
CA ARG A 323 12.40 2.04 -26.81
C ARG A 323 11.67 0.78 -26.42
N VAL A 324 10.54 0.98 -25.77
CA VAL A 324 9.50 -0.02 -25.54
C VAL A 324 8.47 0.12 -26.68
N THR A 325 8.22 -0.96 -27.42
CA THR A 325 7.32 -0.98 -28.58
C THR A 325 5.95 -1.56 -28.26
N GLY A 326 5.86 -2.31 -27.15
CA GLY A 326 4.60 -2.88 -26.64
C GLY A 326 4.65 -3.04 -25.12
N ILE A 327 3.50 -2.82 -24.47
CA ILE A 327 3.33 -3.04 -23.03
C ILE A 327 2.03 -3.80 -22.84
N HIS A 328 2.13 -4.98 -22.22
CA HIS A 328 0.98 -5.81 -21.88
C HIS A 328 0.92 -6.01 -20.38
N ALA A 329 -0.24 -5.78 -19.78
CA ALA A 329 -0.43 -5.94 -18.34
C ALA A 329 -1.65 -6.82 -18.05
N THR A 330 -1.57 -7.61 -16.97
CA THR A 330 -2.69 -8.41 -16.47
C THR A 330 -2.61 -8.50 -14.96
N ASN A 331 -3.71 -8.23 -14.28
CA ASN A 331 -3.86 -8.51 -12.85
C ASN A 331 -4.34 -9.96 -12.65
N LEU A 332 -3.45 -10.81 -12.19
CA LEU A 332 -3.69 -12.22 -11.94
C LEU A 332 -4.24 -12.41 -10.52
N LEU A 333 -5.40 -13.07 -10.39
CA LEU A 333 -5.97 -13.40 -9.08
C LEU A 333 -5.18 -14.53 -8.42
N ALA A 334 -4.69 -14.28 -7.20
CA ALA A 334 -3.96 -15.29 -6.42
C ALA A 334 -4.93 -16.26 -5.72
N ASP A 335 -5.61 -17.07 -6.52
CA ASP A 335 -6.59 -18.06 -6.08
C ASP A 335 -5.89 -19.39 -5.74
N PRO A 336 -5.91 -19.85 -4.47
CA PRO A 336 -5.31 -21.12 -4.07
C PRO A 336 -5.91 -22.35 -4.78
N ALA A 337 -7.11 -22.22 -5.36
CA ALA A 337 -7.72 -23.29 -6.13
C ALA A 337 -7.10 -23.45 -7.54
N GLN A 338 -6.48 -22.38 -8.06
CA GLN A 338 -5.87 -22.36 -9.39
C GLN A 338 -4.36 -22.59 -9.37
N TYR A 339 -3.68 -22.19 -8.28
CA TYR A 339 -2.24 -22.27 -8.17
C TYR A 339 -1.83 -23.23 -7.05
N PRO A 340 -1.08 -24.31 -7.36
CA PRO A 340 -0.54 -25.20 -6.33
C PRO A 340 0.34 -24.42 -5.35
N ALA A 341 0.18 -24.68 -4.06
CA ALA A 341 0.98 -24.05 -3.03
C ALA A 341 2.47 -24.37 -3.22
N ASP A 342 3.32 -23.37 -3.14
CA ASP A 342 4.77 -23.58 -3.04
C ASP A 342 5.10 -24.31 -1.74
N PRO A 343 5.80 -25.48 -1.76
CA PRO A 343 6.04 -26.29 -0.57
C PRO A 343 6.87 -25.58 0.50
N GLN A 344 7.85 -24.76 0.09
CA GLN A 344 8.71 -24.02 1.03
C GLN A 344 7.95 -22.91 1.72
N MET A 345 7.16 -22.15 0.96
CA MET A 345 6.33 -21.08 1.52
C MET A 345 5.23 -21.65 2.42
N LEU A 346 4.64 -22.78 2.06
CA LEU A 346 3.66 -23.47 2.90
C LEU A 346 4.28 -23.97 4.21
N ALA A 347 5.52 -24.46 4.16
CA ALA A 347 6.25 -24.90 5.37
C ALA A 347 6.54 -23.69 6.28
N LEU A 348 6.99 -22.57 5.73
CA LEU A 348 7.22 -21.32 6.48
C LEU A 348 5.92 -20.83 7.12
N GLN A 349 4.83 -20.75 6.36
CA GLN A 349 3.53 -20.33 6.87
C GLN A 349 3.10 -21.19 8.07
N ARG A 350 3.17 -22.53 7.95
CA ARG A 350 2.81 -23.45 9.03
C ARG A 350 3.70 -23.31 10.26
N GLU A 351 5.00 -23.06 10.07
CA GLU A 351 5.91 -22.82 11.18
C GLU A 351 5.51 -21.56 11.95
N VAL A 352 5.22 -20.45 11.23
CA VAL A 352 4.77 -19.19 11.86
C VAL A 352 3.46 -19.43 12.62
N GLU A 353 2.49 -20.10 12.01
CA GLU A 353 1.20 -20.43 12.64
C GLU A 353 1.41 -21.24 13.93
N ALA A 354 2.16 -22.32 13.88
CA ALA A 354 2.41 -23.19 15.03
C ALA A 354 3.05 -22.44 16.21
N ARG A 355 4.00 -21.54 15.92
CA ARG A 355 4.68 -20.72 16.94
C ARG A 355 3.82 -19.60 17.50
N SER A 356 2.81 -19.13 16.74
CA SER A 356 1.95 -18.01 17.10
C SER A 356 0.67 -18.43 17.84
N ASN A 357 0.22 -19.67 17.68
CA ASN A 357 -1.08 -20.15 18.15
C ASN A 357 -1.33 -19.93 19.64
N ASN A 358 -0.31 -20.09 20.51
CA ASN A 358 -0.45 -19.88 21.95
C ASN A 358 -0.93 -18.47 22.33
N VAL A 359 -0.66 -17.48 21.47
CA VAL A 359 -1.09 -16.09 21.67
C VAL A 359 -2.35 -15.82 20.88
N LEU A 360 -2.37 -16.19 19.60
CA LEU A 360 -3.44 -15.82 18.68
C LEU A 360 -4.79 -16.46 19.04
N LEU A 361 -4.78 -17.68 19.56
CA LEU A 361 -6.00 -18.43 19.89
C LEU A 361 -6.56 -18.12 21.28
N LYS A 362 -5.96 -17.21 22.06
CA LYS A 362 -6.49 -16.82 23.37
C LYS A 362 -7.90 -16.20 23.21
N PRO A 363 -8.92 -16.72 23.93
CA PRO A 363 -10.27 -16.18 23.86
C PRO A 363 -10.33 -14.74 24.38
N VAL A 364 -11.04 -13.86 23.67
CA VAL A 364 -11.27 -12.46 24.06
C VAL A 364 -12.69 -12.24 24.56
N GLY A 365 -13.71 -12.54 23.75
CA GLY A 365 -15.09 -12.32 24.16
C GLY A 365 -16.09 -12.63 23.05
N ALA A 366 -17.36 -12.73 23.43
CA ALA A 366 -18.47 -12.90 22.49
C ALA A 366 -18.88 -11.55 21.88
N ILE A 367 -19.44 -11.62 20.67
CA ILE A 367 -20.06 -10.49 19.96
C ILE A 367 -21.53 -10.79 19.67
N ALA A 368 -22.35 -9.73 19.64
CA ALA A 368 -23.80 -9.86 19.44
C ALA A 368 -24.20 -10.12 17.98
N ALA A 369 -23.30 -9.82 17.02
CA ALA A 369 -23.49 -10.06 15.59
C ALA A 369 -22.18 -10.50 14.95
N SER A 370 -22.25 -11.32 13.89
CA SER A 370 -21.09 -11.74 13.10
C SER A 370 -21.48 -11.89 11.63
N PRO A 371 -20.78 -11.24 10.69
CA PRO A 371 -19.67 -10.31 10.92
C PRO A 371 -20.15 -8.92 11.38
N ILE A 372 -19.26 -8.18 12.10
CA ILE A 372 -19.37 -6.74 12.31
C ILE A 372 -18.43 -6.11 11.29
N THR A 373 -18.96 -5.41 10.30
CA THR A 373 -18.19 -5.00 9.13
C THR A 373 -17.65 -3.57 9.25
N ARG A 374 -16.53 -3.31 8.57
CA ARG A 374 -15.99 -1.97 8.32
C ARG A 374 -16.57 -1.31 7.06
N ARG A 375 -17.56 -1.93 6.43
CA ARG A 375 -18.24 -1.37 5.25
C ARG A 375 -19.06 -0.16 5.67
N ALA A 376 -18.75 0.99 5.05
CA ALA A 376 -19.48 2.22 5.32
C ALA A 376 -20.87 2.21 4.65
N ASN A 377 -21.85 2.78 5.35
CA ASN A 377 -23.12 3.16 4.77
C ASN A 377 -22.98 4.46 3.92
N ALA A 378 -24.08 4.95 3.34
CA ALA A 378 -24.06 6.16 2.51
C ALA A 378 -23.63 7.43 3.27
N ALA A 379 -23.72 7.43 4.61
CA ALA A 379 -23.29 8.53 5.45
C ALA A 379 -21.81 8.45 5.86
N GLY A 380 -21.10 7.33 5.55
CA GLY A 380 -19.73 7.09 5.93
C GLY A 380 -19.55 6.33 7.25
N GLU A 381 -20.62 6.01 7.96
CA GLU A 381 -20.61 5.30 9.23
C GLU A 381 -20.46 3.79 9.02
N THR A 382 -19.73 3.12 9.91
CA THR A 382 -19.50 1.67 9.86
C THR A 382 -19.89 1.00 11.18
N PRO A 383 -20.50 -0.20 11.17
CA PRO A 383 -20.84 -0.92 12.41
C PRO A 383 -19.63 -1.18 13.31
N LEU A 384 -18.47 -1.52 12.69
CA LEU A 384 -17.25 -1.80 13.43
C LEU A 384 -16.60 -0.53 13.98
N GLY A 385 -16.69 0.58 13.23
CA GLY A 385 -16.23 1.88 13.69
C GLY A 385 -17.01 2.38 14.93
N ASP A 386 -18.33 2.15 14.96
CA ASP A 386 -19.15 2.43 16.13
C ASP A 386 -18.68 1.66 17.37
N LEU A 387 -18.42 0.36 17.21
CA LEU A 387 -17.94 -0.52 18.28
C LEU A 387 -16.56 -0.07 18.81
N ILE A 388 -15.63 0.22 17.92
CA ILE A 388 -14.26 0.64 18.30
C ILE A 388 -14.29 2.01 18.99
N ALA A 389 -15.02 2.97 18.45
CA ALA A 389 -15.17 4.28 19.08
C ALA A 389 -15.82 4.18 20.48
N ASP A 390 -16.79 3.25 20.67
CA ASP A 390 -17.37 2.98 21.98
C ASP A 390 -16.37 2.35 22.95
N ALA A 391 -15.50 1.47 22.48
CA ALA A 391 -14.43 0.87 23.27
C ALA A 391 -13.40 1.92 23.73
N GLN A 392 -12.96 2.80 22.83
CA GLN A 392 -12.06 3.91 23.16
C GLN A 392 -12.70 4.90 24.15
N LEU A 393 -13.98 5.25 23.96
CA LEU A 393 -14.71 6.08 24.92
C LEU A 393 -14.75 5.43 26.31
N ALA A 394 -14.97 4.12 26.37
CA ALA A 394 -15.01 3.38 27.63
C ALA A 394 -13.64 3.35 28.32
N ALA A 395 -12.54 3.21 27.56
CA ALA A 395 -11.17 3.30 28.09
C ALA A 395 -10.85 4.70 28.62
N GLY A 396 -11.32 5.75 27.93
CA GLY A 396 -11.15 7.15 28.35
C GLY A 396 -12.06 7.61 29.51
N ALA A 397 -13.00 6.79 29.97
CA ALA A 397 -14.00 7.21 30.96
C ALA A 397 -13.40 7.71 32.28
N ALA A 398 -12.36 7.04 32.80
CA ALA A 398 -11.64 7.46 34.01
C ALA A 398 -10.91 8.82 33.83
N HIS A 399 -10.62 9.21 32.61
CA HIS A 399 -9.98 10.47 32.23
C HIS A 399 -10.98 11.56 31.80
N GLY A 400 -12.28 11.32 32.06
CA GLY A 400 -13.35 12.27 31.77
C GLY A 400 -13.76 12.38 30.31
N ALA A 401 -13.37 11.43 29.46
CA ALA A 401 -13.71 11.43 28.03
C ALA A 401 -15.24 11.42 27.82
N GLN A 402 -15.71 12.27 26.93
CA GLN A 402 -17.10 12.44 26.55
C GLN A 402 -17.38 12.00 25.11
N ILE A 403 -16.33 12.02 24.28
CA ILE A 403 -16.38 11.75 22.84
C ILE A 403 -15.15 10.93 22.46
N ALA A 404 -15.33 9.93 21.61
CA ALA A 404 -14.22 9.27 20.94
C ALA A 404 -14.40 9.31 19.43
N PHE A 405 -13.26 9.40 18.72
CA PHE A 405 -13.21 9.31 17.27
C PHE A 405 -12.24 8.22 16.84
N MET A 406 -12.61 7.48 15.78
CA MET A 406 -11.73 6.51 15.13
C MET A 406 -11.66 6.77 13.64
N ASN A 407 -10.44 6.75 13.08
CA ASN A 407 -10.22 6.85 11.64
C ASN A 407 -10.45 5.51 10.94
N ARG A 408 -10.94 5.57 9.70
CA ARG A 408 -11.21 4.35 8.91
C ARG A 408 -9.94 3.58 8.57
N GLY A 409 -8.84 4.27 8.29
CA GLY A 409 -7.54 3.67 8.00
C GLY A 409 -7.01 2.78 9.13
N GLY A 410 -7.35 3.10 10.37
CA GLY A 410 -7.00 2.32 11.55
C GLY A 410 -7.81 1.03 11.75
N ILE A 411 -8.83 0.76 10.89
CA ILE A 411 -9.66 -0.44 10.94
C ILE A 411 -9.32 -1.34 9.75
N ARG A 412 -8.50 -2.37 9.96
CA ARG A 412 -7.86 -3.12 8.87
C ARG A 412 -8.63 -4.35 8.38
N GLY A 413 -9.59 -4.85 9.14
CA GLY A 413 -10.39 -6.03 8.78
C GLY A 413 -11.80 -5.97 9.37
N ASP A 414 -12.67 -6.87 8.96
CA ASP A 414 -13.98 -7.10 9.58
C ASP A 414 -13.79 -7.97 10.83
N LEU A 415 -14.65 -7.76 11.83
CA LEU A 415 -14.63 -8.57 13.04
C LEU A 415 -15.67 -9.69 12.89
N ALA A 416 -15.17 -10.92 12.69
CA ALA A 416 -16.02 -12.07 12.43
C ALA A 416 -15.61 -13.28 13.28
N LEU A 417 -16.61 -14.03 13.76
CA LEU A 417 -16.39 -15.33 14.35
C LEU A 417 -16.02 -16.36 13.29
N GLU A 418 -15.01 -17.19 13.57
CA GLU A 418 -14.77 -18.36 12.74
C GLU A 418 -15.88 -19.41 12.90
N PRO A 419 -16.14 -20.23 11.87
CA PRO A 419 -17.13 -21.26 11.95
C PRO A 419 -16.97 -22.16 13.19
N GLY A 420 -18.04 -22.31 13.98
CA GLY A 420 -18.06 -23.13 15.18
C GLY A 420 -17.57 -22.42 16.46
N LEU A 421 -16.96 -21.24 16.38
CA LEU A 421 -16.57 -20.47 17.54
C LEU A 421 -17.72 -19.61 18.07
N LYS A 422 -17.80 -19.45 19.39
CA LYS A 422 -18.76 -18.57 20.08
C LYS A 422 -18.12 -17.28 20.61
N ARG A 423 -16.79 -17.23 20.63
CA ARG A 423 -15.98 -16.11 21.10
C ARG A 423 -14.89 -15.79 20.08
N LEU A 424 -14.59 -14.52 19.98
CA LEU A 424 -13.42 -14.04 19.26
C LEU A 424 -12.15 -14.47 19.98
N ASN A 425 -11.09 -14.66 19.22
CA ASN A 425 -9.75 -14.81 19.76
C ASN A 425 -8.91 -13.54 19.56
N TYR A 426 -7.75 -13.48 20.23
CA TYR A 426 -6.83 -12.33 20.15
C TYR A 426 -6.42 -12.03 18.71
N GLY A 427 -6.10 -13.04 17.90
CA GLY A 427 -5.67 -12.87 16.52
C GLY A 427 -6.71 -12.17 15.65
N GLN A 428 -8.00 -12.51 15.83
CA GLN A 428 -9.10 -11.88 15.11
C GLN A 428 -9.24 -10.38 15.47
N VAL A 429 -9.17 -10.05 16.76
CA VAL A 429 -9.29 -8.65 17.23
C VAL A 429 -8.06 -7.83 16.82
N ALA A 430 -6.86 -8.38 16.97
CA ALA A 430 -5.62 -7.72 16.62
C ALA A 430 -5.43 -7.52 15.11
N THR A 431 -6.06 -8.34 14.27
CA THR A 431 -6.11 -8.11 12.82
C THR A 431 -6.95 -6.87 12.46
N VAL A 432 -7.93 -6.53 13.28
CA VAL A 432 -8.77 -5.34 13.09
C VAL A 432 -8.02 -4.06 13.45
N GLN A 433 -7.27 -4.05 14.54
CA GLN A 433 -6.50 -2.90 15.02
C GLN A 433 -5.02 -3.26 15.27
N PRO A 434 -4.19 -3.39 14.21
CA PRO A 434 -2.83 -3.94 14.33
C PRO A 434 -1.77 -2.91 14.77
N PHE A 435 -2.11 -1.61 14.83
CA PHE A 435 -1.11 -0.54 15.00
C PHE A 435 -0.62 -0.36 16.43
N ASN A 436 -1.42 -0.74 17.42
CA ASN A 436 -1.11 -0.55 18.84
C ASN A 436 -0.79 0.93 19.19
N ASN A 437 -1.53 1.87 18.63
CA ASN A 437 -1.41 3.28 19.00
C ASN A 437 -1.94 3.48 20.42
N THR A 438 -1.20 4.18 21.28
CA THR A 438 -1.73 4.59 22.59
C THR A 438 -2.91 5.53 22.42
N LEU A 439 -3.86 5.51 23.37
CA LEU A 439 -4.99 6.43 23.40
C LEU A 439 -4.59 7.73 24.10
N ILE A 440 -4.92 8.84 23.47
CA ILE A 440 -4.62 10.19 23.97
C ILE A 440 -5.95 10.90 24.28
N ALA A 441 -6.07 11.42 25.50
CA ALA A 441 -7.19 12.28 25.88
C ALA A 441 -6.76 13.75 25.85
N PHE A 442 -7.63 14.65 25.38
CA PHE A 442 -7.42 16.09 25.31
C PHE A 442 -8.74 16.85 25.14
N ASP A 443 -8.70 18.16 25.28
CA ASP A 443 -9.87 19.01 25.18
C ASP A 443 -9.88 19.81 23.87
N LEU A 444 -11.05 19.86 23.21
CA LEU A 444 -11.34 20.77 22.11
C LEU A 444 -12.58 21.61 22.42
N LYS A 445 -12.65 22.83 21.91
CA LYS A 445 -13.87 23.64 21.94
C LYS A 445 -14.92 23.12 20.96
N GLY A 446 -16.20 23.34 21.27
CA GLY A 446 -17.28 22.88 20.39
C GLY A 446 -17.19 23.40 18.95
N ARG A 447 -16.74 24.65 18.73
CA ARG A 447 -16.49 25.18 17.37
C ARG A 447 -15.39 24.41 16.64
N GLN A 448 -14.37 23.92 17.35
CA GLN A 448 -13.29 23.11 16.75
C GLN A 448 -13.81 21.72 16.36
N LEU A 449 -14.79 21.16 17.06
CA LEU A 449 -15.42 19.88 16.69
C LEU A 449 -16.15 19.98 15.35
N GLU A 450 -16.89 21.06 15.09
CA GLU A 450 -17.55 21.27 13.81
C GLU A 450 -16.53 21.47 12.67
N GLN A 451 -15.48 22.24 12.93
CA GLN A 451 -14.39 22.44 11.98
C GLN A 451 -13.63 21.12 11.70
N LEU A 452 -13.34 20.33 12.73
CA LEU A 452 -12.72 19.01 12.62
C LEU A 452 -13.53 18.07 11.72
N LEU A 453 -14.85 17.98 11.97
CA LEU A 453 -15.73 17.15 11.16
C LEU A 453 -15.77 17.60 9.68
N ASN A 454 -15.53 18.87 9.39
CA ASN A 454 -15.43 19.36 8.02
C ASN A 454 -14.09 19.00 7.35
N GLN A 455 -13.06 18.54 8.06
CA GLN A 455 -11.80 18.03 7.49
C GLN A 455 -11.95 16.63 6.86
N GLN A 456 -13.07 15.95 7.04
CA GLN A 456 -13.35 14.62 6.47
C GLN A 456 -13.42 14.61 4.94
N TRP A 457 -13.69 15.74 4.30
CA TRP A 457 -13.75 15.86 2.85
C TRP A 457 -12.50 16.54 2.32
N LYS A 458 -11.77 15.83 1.48
CA LYS A 458 -10.53 16.30 0.87
C LYS A 458 -10.82 16.99 -0.48
N ALA A 459 -9.93 17.86 -0.92
CA ALA A 459 -10.07 18.59 -2.17
C ALA A 459 -10.15 17.67 -3.40
N GLU A 460 -9.48 16.52 -3.31
CA GLU A 460 -9.40 15.47 -4.34
C GLU A 460 -10.71 14.65 -4.45
N GLY A 461 -11.73 14.97 -3.64
CA GLY A 461 -13.03 14.27 -3.63
C GLY A 461 -13.11 13.08 -2.69
N ASN A 462 -12.04 12.75 -1.97
CA ASN A 462 -12.04 11.68 -0.97
C ASN A 462 -12.84 12.08 0.27
N PHE A 463 -13.57 11.09 0.82
CA PHE A 463 -14.34 11.22 2.05
C PHE A 463 -13.87 10.22 3.09
N ASP A 464 -13.17 10.71 4.12
CA ASP A 464 -12.62 9.92 5.22
C ASP A 464 -13.43 10.19 6.49
N ALA A 465 -14.57 9.50 6.64
CA ALA A 465 -15.45 9.68 7.77
C ALA A 465 -14.80 9.21 9.08
N LEU A 466 -14.68 10.11 10.06
CA LEU A 466 -14.40 9.74 11.45
C LEU A 466 -15.58 8.96 12.01
N GLN A 467 -15.29 7.78 12.54
CA GLN A 467 -16.28 7.00 13.28
C GLN A 467 -16.44 7.60 14.68
N VAL A 468 -17.66 7.69 15.17
CA VAL A 468 -17.96 8.45 16.39
C VAL A 468 -18.55 7.55 17.47
N SER A 469 -18.20 7.83 18.73
CA SER A 469 -18.72 7.07 19.88
C SER A 469 -20.19 7.36 20.17
N ARG A 470 -20.81 6.45 20.92
CA ARG A 470 -22.17 6.62 21.44
C ARG A 470 -22.35 7.98 22.13
N GLY A 471 -23.53 8.54 22.00
CA GLY A 471 -23.88 9.86 22.52
C GLY A 471 -23.48 11.01 21.59
N PHE A 472 -22.51 10.85 20.71
CA PHE A 472 -22.14 11.87 19.74
C PHE A 472 -22.81 11.60 18.39
N SER A 473 -23.31 12.64 17.74
CA SER A 473 -23.93 12.54 16.41
C SER A 473 -23.87 13.85 15.65
N TYR A 474 -23.95 13.75 14.32
CA TYR A 474 -24.01 14.93 13.43
C TYR A 474 -24.72 14.59 12.11
N ARG A 475 -25.07 15.66 11.38
CA ARG A 475 -25.69 15.58 10.05
C ARG A 475 -24.85 16.35 9.03
N TRP A 476 -24.78 15.84 7.81
CA TRP A 476 -24.05 16.49 6.74
C TRP A 476 -24.78 16.43 5.39
N ASP A 477 -24.40 17.33 4.47
CA ASP A 477 -25.00 17.49 3.16
C ASP A 477 -23.92 17.62 2.08
N SER A 478 -23.95 16.72 1.09
CA SER A 478 -22.96 16.67 -0.01
C SER A 478 -23.06 17.84 -0.98
N THR A 479 -24.20 18.53 -1.01
CA THR A 479 -24.41 19.68 -1.90
C THR A 479 -23.78 20.98 -1.37
N ARG A 480 -23.35 20.99 -0.11
CA ARG A 480 -22.68 22.14 0.50
C ARG A 480 -21.21 22.21 0.09
N PRO A 481 -20.63 23.42 0.08
CA PRO A 481 -19.20 23.59 -0.26
C PRO A 481 -18.27 22.80 0.64
N LEU A 482 -17.08 22.45 0.13
CA LEU A 482 -15.98 21.90 0.94
C LEU A 482 -15.70 22.80 2.14
N GLY A 483 -15.41 22.19 3.29
CA GLY A 483 -15.16 22.90 4.55
C GLY A 483 -16.43 23.33 5.30
N SER A 484 -17.63 23.12 4.73
CA SER A 484 -18.91 23.48 5.36
C SER A 484 -20.03 22.46 5.14
N ARG A 485 -19.67 21.19 4.89
CA ARG A 485 -20.63 20.11 4.61
C ARG A 485 -21.39 19.63 5.87
N VAL A 486 -20.80 19.77 7.05
CA VAL A 486 -21.53 19.56 8.31
C VAL A 486 -22.61 20.62 8.45
N ILE A 487 -23.83 20.19 8.75
CA ILE A 487 -24.99 21.11 8.91
C ILE A 487 -24.82 21.86 10.23
N PRO A 488 -24.76 23.20 10.24
CA PRO A 488 -24.60 23.99 11.45
C PRO A 488 -25.66 23.64 12.50
N GLY A 489 -25.24 23.53 13.78
CA GLY A 489 -26.12 23.17 14.91
C GLY A 489 -26.62 21.72 14.92
N SER A 490 -26.16 20.88 13.96
CA SER A 490 -26.51 19.46 13.94
C SER A 490 -25.63 18.58 14.82
N VAL A 491 -24.46 19.10 15.23
CA VAL A 491 -23.53 18.36 16.10
C VAL A 491 -24.10 18.29 17.51
N ARG A 492 -24.28 17.07 18.02
CA ARG A 492 -24.92 16.81 19.30
C ARG A 492 -24.09 15.88 20.17
N LEU A 493 -24.12 16.13 21.48
CA LEU A 493 -23.64 15.21 22.49
C LEU A 493 -24.78 14.89 23.46
N ASN A 494 -25.12 13.61 23.63
CA ASN A 494 -26.24 13.12 24.42
C ASN A 494 -27.56 13.86 24.08
N GLY A 495 -27.82 14.03 22.78
CA GLY A 495 -29.02 14.70 22.26
C GLY A 495 -29.00 16.22 22.35
N LYS A 496 -28.05 16.84 23.08
CA LYS A 496 -27.96 18.29 23.25
C LYS A 496 -27.01 18.88 22.22
N PRO A 497 -27.31 20.05 21.60
CA PRO A 497 -26.40 20.73 20.70
C PRO A 497 -25.05 21.03 21.37
N VAL A 498 -23.96 20.85 20.64
CA VAL A 498 -22.62 21.22 21.09
C VAL A 498 -22.51 22.73 21.16
N GLN A 499 -22.04 23.26 22.29
CA GLN A 499 -21.87 24.70 22.52
C GLN A 499 -20.50 25.15 22.01
N PRO A 500 -20.41 26.18 21.15
CA PRO A 500 -19.17 26.56 20.47
C PRO A 500 -17.97 26.85 21.40
N GLU A 501 -18.20 27.51 22.53
CA GLU A 501 -17.12 27.91 23.44
C GLU A 501 -16.84 26.93 24.59
N ARG A 502 -17.67 25.91 24.75
CA ARG A 502 -17.47 24.88 25.77
C ARG A 502 -16.38 23.91 25.34
N ASN A 503 -15.52 23.53 26.30
CA ASN A 503 -14.55 22.45 26.13
C ASN A 503 -15.24 21.08 26.27
N TYR A 504 -14.84 20.18 25.39
CA TYR A 504 -15.27 18.77 25.40
C TYR A 504 -14.04 17.91 25.49
N ARG A 505 -14.04 16.94 26.40
CA ARG A 505 -12.96 15.97 26.57
C ARG A 505 -13.10 14.85 25.54
N LEU A 506 -12.09 14.70 24.69
CA LEU A 506 -12.01 13.68 23.66
C LEU A 506 -11.03 12.59 24.04
N VAL A 507 -11.21 11.41 23.44
CA VAL A 507 -10.17 10.37 23.36
C VAL A 507 -10.06 9.88 21.92
N VAL A 508 -8.84 9.77 21.43
CA VAL A 508 -8.52 9.23 20.10
C VAL A 508 -7.21 8.44 20.17
N ASN A 509 -6.89 7.65 19.15
CA ASN A 509 -5.57 7.05 19.04
C ASN A 509 -4.49 8.11 18.79
N GLY A 510 -3.25 7.82 19.18
CA GLY A 510 -2.12 8.75 19.10
C GLY A 510 -1.85 9.25 17.68
N PHE A 511 -2.06 8.42 16.67
CA PHE A 511 -1.94 8.81 15.27
C PHE A 511 -2.90 9.97 14.92
N LEU A 512 -4.18 9.86 15.27
CA LEU A 512 -5.14 10.97 15.10
C LEU A 512 -4.79 12.17 15.96
N ALA A 513 -4.41 11.96 17.22
CA ALA A 513 -4.04 13.05 18.13
C ALA A 513 -2.90 13.91 17.57
N ASP A 514 -2.01 13.33 16.78
CA ASP A 514 -0.91 13.99 16.09
C ASP A 514 -1.27 14.46 14.67
N GLY A 515 -2.56 14.49 14.33
CA GLY A 515 -3.10 15.03 13.08
C GLY A 515 -3.02 14.11 11.88
N GLY A 516 -2.90 12.80 12.12
CA GLY A 516 -2.94 11.77 11.09
C GLY A 516 -4.20 11.85 10.23
N ASP A 517 -4.13 11.26 9.02
CA ASP A 517 -5.19 11.33 8.00
C ASP A 517 -5.62 12.77 7.66
N ARG A 518 -4.70 13.75 7.82
CA ARG A 518 -4.91 15.19 7.61
C ARG A 518 -5.94 15.83 8.56
N PHE A 519 -6.24 15.21 9.72
CA PHE A 519 -7.08 15.80 10.77
C PHE A 519 -6.28 16.75 11.68
N SER A 520 -5.73 17.79 11.08
CA SER A 520 -4.77 18.71 11.71
C SER A 520 -5.30 19.42 12.97
N LEU A 521 -6.63 19.58 13.11
CA LEU A 521 -7.24 20.22 14.27
C LEU A 521 -7.04 19.44 15.57
N PHE A 522 -6.81 18.13 15.53
CA PHE A 522 -6.48 17.35 16.72
C PHE A 522 -5.19 17.84 17.40
N LYS A 523 -4.22 18.39 16.63
CA LYS A 523 -2.98 18.97 17.19
C LYS A 523 -3.22 20.16 18.11
N GLN A 524 -4.37 20.84 17.98
CA GLN A 524 -4.74 21.99 18.79
C GLN A 524 -5.34 21.61 20.14
N GLY A 525 -5.49 20.31 20.41
CA GLY A 525 -6.01 19.79 21.67
C GLY A 525 -5.15 20.22 22.86
N ILE A 526 -5.81 20.76 23.90
CA ILE A 526 -5.16 21.17 25.16
C ILE A 526 -5.38 20.11 26.24
N ASN A 527 -4.65 20.20 27.36
CA ASN A 527 -4.73 19.25 28.48
C ASN A 527 -4.52 17.79 28.02
N ARG A 528 -3.56 17.56 27.14
CA ARG A 528 -3.26 16.22 26.61
C ARG A 528 -2.75 15.28 27.70
N SER A 529 -3.23 14.05 27.70
CA SER A 529 -2.74 12.97 28.55
C SER A 529 -2.74 11.66 27.78
N ASP A 530 -1.63 10.91 27.84
CA ASP A 530 -1.58 9.53 27.38
C ASP A 530 -2.29 8.64 28.39
N LEU A 531 -3.14 7.73 27.91
CA LEU A 531 -3.87 6.79 28.76
C LEU A 531 -3.05 5.54 29.09
N GLU A 532 -1.87 5.37 28.49
CA GLU A 532 -1.02 4.19 28.61
C GLU A 532 -1.73 2.86 28.21
N VAL A 533 -2.81 2.99 27.45
CA VAL A 533 -3.61 1.89 26.90
C VAL A 533 -3.63 2.02 25.39
N THR A 534 -3.43 0.90 24.68
CA THR A 534 -3.48 0.91 23.22
C THR A 534 -4.92 0.83 22.68
N ASP A 535 -5.11 1.23 21.44
CA ASP A 535 -6.38 1.08 20.72
C ASP A 535 -6.83 -0.39 20.66
N LEU A 536 -5.90 -1.33 20.47
CA LEU A 536 -6.16 -2.78 20.51
C LEU A 536 -6.58 -3.23 21.90
N ASP A 537 -5.82 -2.89 22.95
CA ASP A 537 -6.12 -3.30 24.32
C ASP A 537 -7.48 -2.74 24.77
N SER A 538 -7.81 -1.50 24.38
CA SER A 538 -9.10 -0.89 24.68
C SER A 538 -10.28 -1.70 24.11
N LEU A 539 -10.12 -2.22 22.88
CA LEU A 539 -11.14 -3.07 22.26
C LEU A 539 -11.24 -4.44 22.92
N ILE A 540 -10.09 -5.08 23.21
CA ILE A 540 -10.03 -6.37 23.90
C ILE A 540 -10.69 -6.27 25.28
N ASP A 541 -10.34 -5.29 26.08
CA ASP A 541 -10.89 -5.08 27.43
C ASP A 541 -12.38 -4.78 27.38
N TYR A 542 -12.83 -4.01 26.40
CA TYR A 542 -14.24 -3.71 26.22
C TYR A 542 -15.05 -4.96 25.88
N LEU A 543 -14.59 -5.76 24.91
CA LEU A 543 -15.22 -7.03 24.52
C LEU A 543 -15.26 -8.00 25.69
N HIS A 544 -14.14 -8.19 26.39
CA HIS A 544 -14.01 -9.08 27.52
C HIS A 544 -14.95 -8.69 28.67
N ARG A 545 -14.96 -7.43 29.08
CA ARG A 545 -15.83 -6.90 30.14
C ARG A 545 -17.32 -7.07 29.79
N MET A 546 -17.70 -6.81 28.54
CA MET A 546 -19.10 -6.93 28.14
C MET A 546 -19.57 -8.39 28.04
N ASP A 547 -18.70 -9.31 27.63
CA ASP A 547 -18.95 -10.75 27.63
C ASP A 547 -19.11 -11.27 29.06
N GLN A 548 -18.24 -10.87 29.99
CA GLN A 548 -18.37 -11.21 31.42
C GLN A 548 -19.68 -10.73 32.05
N GLN A 549 -20.22 -9.60 31.59
CA GLN A 549 -21.50 -9.09 32.04
C GLN A 549 -22.73 -9.77 31.38
N GLY A 550 -22.47 -10.73 30.48
CA GLY A 550 -23.55 -11.36 29.69
C GLY A 550 -24.22 -10.43 28.68
N LYS A 551 -23.54 -9.35 28.29
CA LYS A 551 -24.02 -8.32 27.36
C LYS A 551 -23.13 -8.19 26.15
N PRO A 552 -23.01 -9.23 25.28
CA PRO A 552 -22.16 -9.14 24.10
C PRO A 552 -22.53 -7.94 23.25
N VAL A 553 -21.51 -7.24 22.75
CA VAL A 553 -21.64 -5.98 22.00
C VAL A 553 -21.45 -6.18 20.50
N GLY A 554 -21.73 -5.12 19.74
CA GLY A 554 -21.60 -5.08 18.29
C GLY A 554 -22.94 -5.29 17.58
N SER A 555 -23.00 -4.80 16.37
CA SER A 555 -24.19 -4.86 15.51
C SER A 555 -23.77 -5.12 14.07
N ALA A 556 -24.62 -5.77 13.29
CA ALA A 556 -24.43 -5.89 11.84
C ALA A 556 -24.76 -4.57 11.10
N LYS A 557 -25.41 -3.62 11.77
CA LYS A 557 -25.81 -2.32 11.20
C LYS A 557 -25.20 -1.18 12.02
N SER A 558 -24.88 -0.09 11.33
CA SER A 558 -24.45 1.17 11.96
C SER A 558 -25.54 1.76 12.85
N ALA A 559 -25.15 2.47 13.90
CA ALA A 559 -26.04 3.00 14.91
C ALA A 559 -26.83 4.26 14.48
N GLY A 560 -26.51 4.84 13.29
CA GLY A 560 -27.16 6.05 12.78
C GLY A 560 -26.69 7.34 13.46
N ARG A 561 -25.44 7.35 13.92
CA ARG A 561 -24.79 8.52 14.56
C ARG A 561 -24.40 9.57 13.55
N ILE A 562 -24.11 9.14 12.31
CA ILE A 562 -23.74 9.98 11.18
C ILE A 562 -24.88 9.92 10.16
N VAL A 563 -25.43 11.07 9.79
CA VAL A 563 -26.58 11.12 8.88
C VAL A 563 -26.26 12.01 7.67
N LYS A 564 -26.27 11.40 6.49
CA LYS A 564 -26.27 12.13 5.22
C LYS A 564 -27.70 12.59 4.91
N VAL A 565 -27.90 13.88 4.60
CA VAL A 565 -29.21 14.45 4.28
C VAL A 565 -29.43 14.51 2.77
N LYS A 566 -28.41 14.90 2.01
CA LYS A 566 -28.39 14.94 0.53
C LYS A 566 -27.05 14.51 -0.02
#